data_b8b00c66fa6cbbbb6c873729c6910062
#
_entry.id   b8b00c66fa6cbbbb6c873729c6910062
#
_cell.length_a   1.000
_cell.length_b   1.000
_cell.length_c   1.000
_cell.angle_alpha   90.00
_cell.angle_beta   90.00
_cell.angle_gamma   90.00
#
_symmetry.space_group_name_H-M   'P 1'
#
loop_
_entity.id
_entity.type
_entity.pdbx_description
1 polymer ?
#
loop_
_entity_poly.entity_id
_entity_poly.type
_entity_poly.pdbx_seq_one_letter_code
_entity_poly.pdbx_strand_id
1 'polypeptide(L)'
;MRNGTSLLLDEIDAGSANTLLCLQPILEGKPYYFKLKNEMIVPKEGFNIFATANTKGKGSDDGRYIGTNVLNEAFLERFAVTFEQEYPTAKVEIKIIKNLMETYSCVNEVFAETLVKWAEAIRRTFDDGGVDETITTRRMIHIVRAYAIFKTEKKAVELCCNRFDSATKMAFIDLYEKVANPEPETPAQPAVNPS
;
A
#
# COMPACT_ATOMS: atom_id res chain seq x y z
N MET A 1 -4.37 10.73 25.36
CA MET A 1 -5.09 10.45 26.61
C MET A 1 -5.54 11.73 27.35
N ARG A 2 -4.64 12.61 27.78
CA ARG A 2 -4.98 13.81 28.62
C ARG A 2 -5.96 14.78 27.99
N ASN A 3 -5.97 14.89 26.66
CA ASN A 3 -6.77 15.87 25.91
C ASN A 3 -7.96 15.25 25.17
N GLY A 4 -8.25 13.96 25.36
CA GLY A 4 -9.28 13.26 24.60
C GLY A 4 -8.98 13.07 23.10
N THR A 5 -7.73 13.30 22.66
CA THR A 5 -7.32 13.14 21.27
C THR A 5 -6.96 11.70 20.94
N SER A 6 -7.16 11.31 19.69
CA SER A 6 -6.79 9.97 19.21
C SER A 6 -5.28 9.74 19.21
N LEU A 7 -4.88 8.50 19.43
CA LEU A 7 -3.51 8.00 19.30
C LEU A 7 -3.45 7.05 18.11
N LEU A 8 -2.55 7.32 17.16
CA LEU A 8 -2.23 6.40 16.08
C LEU A 8 -0.94 5.66 16.41
N LEU A 9 -1.00 4.34 16.38
CA LEU A 9 0.14 3.43 16.50
C LEU A 9 0.42 2.85 15.12
N ASP A 10 1.43 3.38 14.44
CA ASP A 10 1.78 2.95 13.10
C ASP A 10 2.69 1.72 13.15
N GLU A 11 2.45 0.74 12.28
CA GLU A 11 3.22 -0.50 12.15
C GLU A 11 3.39 -1.27 13.48
N ILE A 12 2.29 -1.54 14.18
CA ILE A 12 2.34 -2.22 15.50
C ILE A 12 2.98 -3.60 15.45
N ASP A 13 2.92 -4.29 14.32
CA ASP A 13 3.53 -5.59 14.08
C ASP A 13 5.07 -5.53 14.01
N ALA A 14 5.67 -4.36 13.82
CA ALA A 14 7.11 -4.13 14.00
C ALA A 14 7.51 -3.91 15.46
N GLY A 15 6.53 -3.66 16.34
CA GLY A 15 6.76 -3.39 17.76
C GLY A 15 7.22 -4.62 18.55
N SER A 16 8.11 -4.41 19.55
CA SER A 16 8.49 -5.50 20.45
C SER A 16 7.32 -5.89 21.37
N ALA A 17 7.21 -7.18 21.70
CA ALA A 17 6.19 -7.70 22.62
C ALA A 17 6.13 -6.91 23.93
N ASN A 18 7.28 -6.55 24.49
CA ASN A 18 7.36 -5.79 25.75
C ASN A 18 6.76 -4.38 25.62
N THR A 19 6.99 -3.71 24.49
CA THR A 19 6.40 -2.40 24.21
C THR A 19 4.89 -2.50 24.09
N LEU A 20 4.39 -3.51 23.37
CA LEU A 20 2.97 -3.73 23.16
C LEU A 20 2.24 -4.09 24.46
N LEU A 21 2.87 -4.85 25.36
CA LEU A 21 2.29 -5.16 26.67
C LEU A 21 2.04 -3.89 27.51
N CYS A 22 2.89 -2.87 27.39
CA CYS A 22 2.69 -1.58 28.09
C CYS A 22 1.44 -0.83 27.57
N LEU A 23 0.97 -1.13 26.36
CA LEU A 23 -0.20 -0.48 25.77
C LEU A 23 -1.53 -1.12 26.18
N GLN A 24 -1.52 -2.34 26.73
CA GLN A 24 -2.74 -3.07 27.08
C GLN A 24 -3.70 -2.27 27.99
N PRO A 25 -3.25 -1.66 29.10
CA PRO A 25 -4.13 -0.87 29.94
C PRO A 25 -4.77 0.31 29.19
N ILE A 26 -4.02 0.90 28.26
CA ILE A 26 -4.48 2.04 27.47
C ILE A 26 -5.58 1.60 26.46
N LEU A 27 -5.40 0.44 25.81
CA LEU A 27 -6.39 -0.15 24.92
C LEU A 27 -7.69 -0.50 25.65
N GLU A 28 -7.59 -0.89 26.92
CA GLU A 28 -8.74 -1.17 27.79
C GLU A 28 -9.38 0.10 28.40
N GLY A 29 -8.93 1.30 28.04
CA GLY A 29 -9.43 2.56 28.59
C GLY A 29 -9.05 2.79 30.06
N LYS A 30 -8.08 2.04 30.58
CA LYS A 30 -7.62 2.14 31.96
C LYS A 30 -6.60 3.28 32.14
N PRO A 31 -6.43 3.81 33.37
CA PRO A 31 -5.36 4.75 33.67
C PRO A 31 -3.99 4.15 33.37
N TYR A 32 -3.09 4.98 32.86
CA TYR A 32 -1.72 4.63 32.53
C TYR A 32 -0.72 5.36 33.42
N TYR A 33 0.15 4.59 34.08
CA TYR A 33 1.21 5.18 34.92
C TYR A 33 2.43 5.55 34.08
N PHE A 34 2.61 6.85 33.89
CA PHE A 34 3.73 7.40 33.13
C PHE A 34 4.97 7.56 34.01
N LYS A 35 5.82 6.55 34.04
CA LYS A 35 6.99 6.43 34.91
C LYS A 35 7.93 7.65 34.89
N LEU A 36 8.22 8.20 33.70
CA LEU A 36 9.16 9.31 33.52
C LEU A 36 8.74 10.59 34.28
N LYS A 37 7.44 10.79 34.46
CA LYS A 37 6.89 11.95 35.16
C LYS A 37 6.26 11.59 36.52
N ASN A 38 6.34 10.32 36.92
CA ASN A 38 5.71 9.81 38.12
C ASN A 38 4.23 10.21 38.24
N GLU A 39 3.49 10.00 37.16
CA GLU A 39 2.12 10.51 37.01
C GLU A 39 1.16 9.43 36.49
N MET A 40 -0.04 9.40 37.07
CA MET A 40 -1.14 8.60 36.57
C MET A 40 -1.95 9.42 35.57
N ILE A 41 -2.07 8.92 34.34
CA ILE A 41 -2.83 9.56 33.27
C ILE A 41 -4.14 8.79 33.09
N VAL A 42 -5.26 9.47 33.31
CA VAL A 42 -6.60 8.94 33.06
C VAL A 42 -7.05 9.35 31.65
N PRO A 43 -7.55 8.41 30.83
CA PRO A 43 -8.10 8.76 29.53
C PRO A 43 -9.29 9.72 29.69
N LYS A 44 -9.28 10.84 28.95
CA LYS A 44 -10.43 11.72 28.85
C LYS A 44 -11.39 11.24 27.77
N GLU A 45 -12.63 11.66 27.89
CA GLU A 45 -13.65 11.44 26.86
C GLU A 45 -13.15 11.86 25.47
N GLY A 46 -13.48 11.06 24.43
CA GLY A 46 -12.99 11.24 23.07
C GLY A 46 -11.61 10.63 22.79
N PHE A 47 -10.90 10.13 23.83
CA PHE A 47 -9.64 9.39 23.59
C PHE A 47 -9.93 8.06 22.90
N ASN A 48 -9.24 7.81 21.79
CA ASN A 48 -9.33 6.55 21.05
C ASN A 48 -7.94 6.15 20.52
N ILE A 49 -7.79 4.86 20.17
CA ILE A 49 -6.55 4.30 19.63
C ILE A 49 -6.84 3.69 18.28
N PHE A 50 -6.00 4.05 17.31
CA PHE A 50 -5.95 3.43 16.00
C PHE A 50 -4.58 2.79 15.83
N ALA A 51 -4.55 1.66 15.15
CA ALA A 51 -3.30 0.98 14.84
C ALA A 51 -3.28 0.55 13.37
N THR A 52 -2.08 0.53 12.78
CA THR A 52 -1.85 -0.07 11.46
C THR A 52 -0.92 -1.27 11.61
N ALA A 53 -1.10 -2.26 10.75
CA ALA A 53 -0.24 -3.44 10.65
C ALA A 53 -0.22 -3.94 9.21
N ASN A 54 0.92 -4.48 8.77
CA ASN A 54 1.06 -5.03 7.43
C ASN A 54 0.71 -6.53 7.35
N THR A 55 0.75 -7.24 8.49
CA THR A 55 0.64 -8.71 8.55
C THR A 55 -0.60 -9.19 9.31
N LYS A 56 -1.53 -8.30 9.64
CA LYS A 56 -2.67 -8.59 10.54
C LYS A 56 -2.22 -9.19 11.90
N GLY A 57 -0.96 -8.93 12.30
CA GLY A 57 -0.36 -9.47 13.51
C GLY A 57 0.12 -10.92 13.42
N LYS A 58 0.11 -11.53 12.22
CA LYS A 58 0.55 -12.93 12.00
C LYS A 58 2.03 -13.07 11.69
N GLY A 59 2.75 -11.96 11.54
CA GLY A 59 4.13 -11.96 11.05
C GLY A 59 4.19 -12.17 9.53
N SER A 60 5.39 -12.22 8.97
CA SER A 60 5.63 -12.42 7.54
C SER A 60 6.26 -13.79 7.30
N ASP A 61 5.43 -14.78 6.97
CA ASP A 61 5.89 -16.13 6.62
C ASP A 61 6.56 -16.16 5.23
N ASP A 62 6.19 -15.21 4.37
CA ASP A 62 6.71 -15.05 3.01
C ASP A 62 7.94 -14.14 2.90
N GLY A 63 8.42 -13.60 4.03
CA GLY A 63 9.58 -12.71 4.08
C GLY A 63 9.37 -11.31 3.51
N ARG A 64 8.16 -10.95 3.06
CA ARG A 64 7.85 -9.63 2.47
C ARG A 64 7.95 -8.49 3.48
N TYR A 65 7.59 -8.77 4.71
CA TYR A 65 7.60 -7.81 5.83
C TYR A 65 8.60 -8.25 6.88
N ILE A 66 9.88 -8.35 6.49
CA ILE A 66 10.99 -8.71 7.39
C ILE A 66 11.00 -7.72 8.57
N GLY A 67 11.10 -8.25 9.79
CA GLY A 67 11.09 -7.44 11.02
C GLY A 67 9.70 -7.27 11.66
N THR A 68 8.65 -7.83 11.05
CA THR A 68 7.36 -7.94 11.72
C THR A 68 7.32 -9.14 12.66
N ASN A 69 6.63 -8.98 13.78
CA ASN A 69 6.46 -10.01 14.80
C ASN A 69 5.07 -10.62 14.73
N VAL A 70 4.96 -11.86 15.17
CA VAL A 70 3.66 -12.46 15.48
C VAL A 70 3.15 -11.81 16.76
N LEU A 71 2.02 -11.12 16.68
CA LEU A 71 1.40 -10.48 17.81
C LEU A 71 0.58 -11.48 18.63
N ASN A 72 0.53 -11.25 19.94
CA ASN A 72 -0.28 -12.06 20.83
C ASN A 72 -1.77 -11.84 20.51
N GLU A 73 -2.53 -12.93 20.36
CA GLU A 73 -3.96 -12.90 20.04
C GLU A 73 -4.74 -12.09 21.08
N ALA A 74 -4.44 -12.27 22.38
CA ALA A 74 -5.08 -11.51 23.43
C ALA A 74 -4.80 -9.99 23.35
N PHE A 75 -3.72 -9.56 22.70
CA PHE A 75 -3.46 -8.16 22.42
C PHE A 75 -4.33 -7.67 21.25
N LEU A 76 -4.45 -8.48 20.19
CA LEU A 76 -5.26 -8.16 19.02
C LEU A 76 -6.75 -8.05 19.36
N GLU A 77 -7.27 -8.94 20.23
CA GLU A 77 -8.65 -8.93 20.73
C GLU A 77 -9.07 -7.62 21.44
N ARG A 78 -8.11 -6.79 21.84
CA ARG A 78 -8.40 -5.46 22.42
C ARG A 78 -8.77 -4.40 21.38
N PHE A 79 -8.57 -4.69 20.10
CA PHE A 79 -9.08 -3.87 19.02
C PHE A 79 -10.46 -4.36 18.62
N ALA A 80 -11.48 -3.59 18.96
CA ALA A 80 -12.87 -3.97 18.73
C ALA A 80 -13.26 -4.11 17.26
N VAL A 81 -12.52 -3.41 16.36
CA VAL A 81 -12.80 -3.39 14.93
C VAL A 81 -11.48 -3.46 14.15
N THR A 82 -11.44 -4.35 13.17
CA THR A 82 -10.33 -4.48 12.22
C THR A 82 -10.83 -4.23 10.81
N PHE A 83 -10.19 -3.33 10.10
CA PHE A 83 -10.45 -3.05 8.68
C PHE A 83 -9.28 -3.54 7.84
N GLU A 84 -9.60 -4.22 6.75
CA GLU A 84 -8.63 -4.49 5.70
C GLU A 84 -8.69 -3.36 4.68
N GLN A 85 -7.56 -2.67 4.46
CA GLN A 85 -7.48 -1.58 3.51
C GLN A 85 -7.05 -2.13 2.16
N GLU A 86 -7.99 -2.24 1.26
CA GLU A 86 -7.73 -2.58 -0.14
C GLU A 86 -7.13 -1.40 -0.93
N TYR A 87 -6.63 -1.68 -2.12
CA TYR A 87 -6.23 -0.62 -3.04
C TYR A 87 -7.44 0.24 -3.42
N PRO A 88 -7.25 1.55 -3.62
CA PRO A 88 -8.31 2.40 -4.14
C PRO A 88 -8.78 1.90 -5.51
N THR A 89 -10.03 2.18 -5.87
CA THR A 89 -10.54 1.87 -7.22
C THR A 89 -9.74 2.63 -8.28
N ALA A 90 -9.64 2.08 -9.50
CA ALA A 90 -8.95 2.72 -10.63
C ALA A 90 -9.32 4.19 -10.81
N LYS A 91 -10.60 4.52 -10.70
CA LYS A 91 -11.09 5.91 -10.80
C LYS A 91 -10.48 6.81 -9.74
N VAL A 92 -10.34 6.33 -8.52
CA VAL A 92 -9.74 7.09 -7.40
C VAL A 92 -8.24 7.19 -7.58
N GLU A 93 -7.55 6.12 -7.99
CA GLU A 93 -6.11 6.15 -8.25
C GLU A 93 -5.76 7.10 -9.41
N ILE A 94 -6.52 7.08 -10.51
CA ILE A 94 -6.34 8.03 -11.62
C ILE A 94 -6.46 9.48 -11.10
N LYS A 95 -7.44 9.76 -10.25
CA LYS A 95 -7.60 11.10 -9.65
C LYS A 95 -6.40 11.48 -8.78
N ILE A 96 -5.90 10.56 -7.96
CA ILE A 96 -4.70 10.79 -7.12
C ILE A 96 -3.50 11.13 -8.01
N ILE A 97 -3.29 10.36 -9.08
CA ILE A 97 -2.18 10.53 -10.00
C ILE A 97 -2.30 11.86 -10.78
N LYS A 98 -3.48 12.20 -11.29
CA LYS A 98 -3.73 13.47 -12.00
C LYS A 98 -3.48 14.68 -11.09
N ASN A 99 -4.00 14.70 -9.86
CA ASN A 99 -3.78 15.78 -8.89
C ASN A 99 -2.27 15.96 -8.58
N LEU A 100 -1.54 14.85 -8.48
CA LEU A 100 -0.10 14.89 -8.27
C LEU A 100 0.65 15.46 -9.47
N MET A 101 0.25 15.08 -10.69
CA MET A 101 0.81 15.62 -11.92
C MET A 101 0.58 17.13 -12.05
N GLU A 102 -0.59 17.62 -11.65
CA GLU A 102 -0.86 19.07 -11.55
C GLU A 102 0.09 19.75 -10.57
N THR A 103 0.26 19.17 -9.37
CA THR A 103 1.18 19.70 -8.35
C THR A 103 2.62 19.83 -8.87
N TYR A 104 3.07 18.90 -9.70
CA TYR A 104 4.41 18.90 -10.29
C TYR A 104 4.49 19.54 -11.68
N SER A 105 3.41 20.16 -12.17
CA SER A 105 3.34 20.79 -13.50
C SER A 105 3.79 19.85 -14.63
N CYS A 106 3.35 18.59 -14.57
CA CYS A 106 3.67 17.56 -15.57
C CYS A 106 2.43 16.77 -16.02
N VAL A 107 1.32 17.47 -16.23
CA VAL A 107 0.02 16.89 -16.58
C VAL A 107 0.14 16.05 -17.85
N ASN A 108 -0.26 14.78 -17.75
CA ASN A 108 -0.38 13.84 -18.85
C ASN A 108 -1.46 12.80 -18.51
N GLU A 109 -2.67 13.02 -18.99
CA GLU A 109 -3.82 12.20 -18.64
C GLU A 109 -3.70 10.77 -19.15
N VAL A 110 -3.19 10.60 -20.38
CA VAL A 110 -2.97 9.27 -20.97
C VAL A 110 -1.99 8.47 -20.13
N PHE A 111 -0.89 9.08 -19.70
CA PHE A 111 0.09 8.43 -18.84
C PHE A 111 -0.49 8.06 -17.48
N ALA A 112 -1.32 8.94 -16.87
CA ALA A 112 -1.98 8.63 -15.61
C ALA A 112 -2.88 7.38 -15.73
N GLU A 113 -3.67 7.27 -16.77
CA GLU A 113 -4.53 6.12 -17.03
C GLU A 113 -3.74 4.84 -17.34
N THR A 114 -2.67 4.97 -18.14
CA THR A 114 -1.75 3.87 -18.47
C THR A 114 -1.09 3.31 -17.21
N LEU A 115 -0.60 4.18 -16.31
CA LEU A 115 0.01 3.76 -15.05
C LEU A 115 -0.96 2.95 -14.18
N VAL A 116 -2.21 3.39 -14.06
CA VAL A 116 -3.20 2.69 -13.24
C VAL A 116 -3.56 1.34 -13.86
N LYS A 117 -3.82 1.28 -15.17
CA LYS A 117 -4.08 0.01 -15.87
C LYS A 117 -2.92 -0.99 -15.72
N TRP A 118 -1.69 -0.50 -15.86
CA TRP A 118 -0.49 -1.30 -15.68
C TRP A 118 -0.37 -1.83 -14.25
N ALA A 119 -0.58 -0.98 -13.24
CA ALA A 119 -0.53 -1.40 -11.84
C ALA A 119 -1.63 -2.42 -11.50
N GLU A 120 -2.85 -2.25 -12.02
CA GLU A 120 -3.93 -3.22 -11.84
C GLU A 120 -3.60 -4.58 -12.47
N ALA A 121 -3.01 -4.59 -13.67
CA ALA A 121 -2.61 -5.83 -14.34
C ALA A 121 -1.55 -6.59 -13.51
N ILE A 122 -0.54 -5.88 -12.98
CA ILE A 122 0.48 -6.47 -12.11
C ILE A 122 -0.14 -7.01 -10.82
N ARG A 123 -1.03 -6.27 -10.17
CA ARG A 123 -1.70 -6.70 -8.94
C ARG A 123 -2.51 -7.97 -9.15
N ARG A 124 -3.26 -8.08 -10.26
CA ARG A 124 -3.97 -9.32 -10.60
C ARG A 124 -3.02 -10.50 -10.76
N THR A 125 -1.92 -10.30 -11.50
CA THR A 125 -0.91 -11.36 -11.67
C THR A 125 -0.26 -11.75 -10.34
N PHE A 126 -0.08 -10.79 -9.42
CA PHE A 126 0.42 -11.02 -8.08
C PHE A 126 -0.58 -11.81 -7.22
N ASP A 127 -1.87 -11.45 -7.26
CA ASP A 127 -2.93 -12.14 -6.52
C ASP A 127 -3.11 -13.58 -7.02
N ASP A 128 -2.91 -13.81 -8.32
CA ASP A 128 -2.91 -15.14 -8.95
C ASP A 128 -1.60 -15.94 -8.70
N GLY A 129 -0.63 -15.38 -7.99
CA GLY A 129 0.65 -16.02 -7.70
C GLY A 129 1.64 -16.08 -8.87
N GLY A 130 1.40 -15.30 -9.92
CA GLY A 130 2.27 -15.28 -11.11
C GLY A 130 3.54 -14.43 -10.96
N VAL A 131 3.57 -13.53 -9.98
CA VAL A 131 4.74 -12.70 -9.61
C VAL A 131 4.79 -12.52 -8.09
N ASP A 132 5.99 -12.31 -7.55
CA ASP A 132 6.20 -12.13 -6.10
C ASP A 132 6.21 -10.66 -5.66
N GLU A 133 6.19 -9.74 -6.60
CA GLU A 133 6.25 -8.29 -6.36
C GLU A 133 5.05 -7.57 -6.97
N THR A 134 4.73 -6.39 -6.45
CA THR A 134 3.58 -5.61 -6.91
C THR A 134 3.89 -4.12 -7.07
N ILE A 135 3.01 -3.42 -7.78
CA ILE A 135 3.06 -1.95 -7.93
C ILE A 135 1.98 -1.32 -7.06
N THR A 136 2.42 -0.71 -5.97
CA THR A 136 1.55 0.02 -5.05
C THR A 136 1.21 1.41 -5.57
N THR A 137 0.13 2.03 -5.05
CA THR A 137 -0.20 3.44 -5.30
C THR A 137 0.99 4.36 -4.98
N ARG A 138 1.73 4.08 -3.88
CA ARG A 138 2.96 4.80 -3.51
C ARG A 138 4.03 4.69 -4.60
N ARG A 139 4.16 3.53 -5.24
CA ARG A 139 5.11 3.34 -6.35
C ARG A 139 4.72 4.20 -7.55
N MET A 140 3.45 4.25 -7.92
CA MET A 140 2.96 5.13 -8.99
C MET A 140 3.23 6.61 -8.68
N ILE A 141 3.06 7.05 -7.43
CA ILE A 141 3.42 8.41 -6.99
C ILE A 141 4.92 8.68 -7.23
N HIS A 142 5.80 7.72 -6.96
CA HIS A 142 7.24 7.87 -7.23
C HIS A 142 7.53 7.92 -8.73
N ILE A 143 6.81 7.16 -9.56
CA ILE A 143 6.94 7.23 -11.02
C ILE A 143 6.54 8.62 -11.53
N VAL A 144 5.46 9.20 -11.05
CA VAL A 144 5.05 10.58 -11.43
C VAL A 144 6.12 11.61 -11.03
N ARG A 145 6.72 11.46 -9.83
CA ARG A 145 7.82 12.34 -9.41
C ARG A 145 9.05 12.21 -10.34
N ALA A 146 9.40 10.98 -10.71
CA ALA A 146 10.47 10.74 -11.67
C ALA A 146 10.12 11.32 -13.06
N TYR A 147 8.88 11.17 -13.51
CA TYR A 147 8.39 11.75 -14.76
C TYR A 147 8.47 13.29 -14.75
N ALA A 148 8.14 13.92 -13.63
CA ALA A 148 8.27 15.37 -13.49
C ALA A 148 9.73 15.86 -13.68
N ILE A 149 10.72 15.04 -13.31
CA ILE A 149 12.14 15.35 -13.45
C ILE A 149 12.65 15.00 -14.85
N PHE A 150 12.43 13.78 -15.31
CA PHE A 150 13.06 13.24 -16.52
C PHE A 150 12.25 13.50 -17.80
N LYS A 151 10.97 13.88 -17.68
CA LYS A 151 10.06 14.21 -18.80
C LYS A 151 9.86 13.07 -19.81
N THR A 152 10.19 11.85 -19.46
CA THR A 152 10.08 10.66 -20.28
C THR A 152 9.40 9.56 -19.48
N GLU A 153 8.24 9.10 -19.93
CA GLU A 153 7.39 8.11 -19.24
C GLU A 153 8.14 6.80 -19.01
N LYS A 154 8.66 6.19 -20.08
CA LYS A 154 9.42 4.94 -20.02
C LYS A 154 10.58 5.05 -19.03
N LYS A 155 11.35 6.13 -19.08
CA LYS A 155 12.47 6.37 -18.16
C LYS A 155 12.02 6.44 -16.71
N ALA A 156 10.90 7.09 -16.43
CA ALA A 156 10.34 7.18 -15.09
C ALA A 156 9.92 5.80 -14.54
N VAL A 157 9.27 4.99 -15.36
CA VAL A 157 8.89 3.61 -15.02
C VAL A 157 10.13 2.75 -14.78
N GLU A 158 11.10 2.74 -15.70
CA GLU A 158 12.35 1.98 -15.57
C GLU A 158 13.10 2.29 -14.28
N LEU A 159 13.28 3.58 -13.96
CA LEU A 159 13.99 4.01 -12.74
C LEU A 159 13.30 3.54 -11.48
N CYS A 160 11.98 3.56 -11.44
CA CYS A 160 11.21 3.09 -10.29
C CYS A 160 11.14 1.57 -10.18
N CYS A 161 11.37 0.85 -11.29
CA CYS A 161 11.45 -0.61 -11.31
C CYS A 161 12.85 -1.14 -10.96
N ASN A 162 13.89 -0.30 -10.87
CA ASN A 162 15.27 -0.73 -10.55
C ASN A 162 15.45 -1.38 -9.17
N ARG A 163 14.47 -1.27 -8.28
CA ARG A 163 14.51 -1.93 -6.96
C ARG A 163 14.21 -3.44 -7.03
N PHE A 164 13.56 -3.88 -8.10
CA PHE A 164 13.21 -5.27 -8.32
C PHE A 164 14.39 -6.04 -8.89
N ASP A 165 14.36 -7.35 -8.77
CA ASP A 165 15.30 -8.21 -9.48
C ASP A 165 15.17 -8.06 -11.00
N SER A 166 16.16 -8.52 -11.75
CA SER A 166 16.23 -8.29 -13.19
C SER A 166 15.07 -8.91 -13.97
N ALA A 167 14.57 -10.08 -13.56
CA ALA A 167 13.48 -10.78 -14.24
C ALA A 167 12.16 -10.06 -14.01
N THR A 168 11.84 -9.73 -12.77
CA THR A 168 10.65 -8.95 -12.39
C THR A 168 10.64 -7.58 -13.04
N LYS A 169 11.79 -6.89 -13.03
CA LYS A 169 11.94 -5.58 -13.68
C LYS A 169 11.63 -5.67 -15.17
N MET A 170 12.20 -6.64 -15.88
CA MET A 170 11.95 -6.83 -17.32
C MET A 170 10.47 -7.12 -17.58
N ALA A 171 9.87 -8.05 -16.83
CA ALA A 171 8.47 -8.38 -16.98
C ALA A 171 7.54 -7.18 -16.78
N PHE A 172 7.84 -6.33 -15.79
CA PHE A 172 7.06 -5.13 -15.51
C PHE A 172 7.20 -4.06 -16.58
N ILE A 173 8.39 -3.89 -17.15
CA ILE A 173 8.64 -2.95 -18.25
C ILE A 173 7.95 -3.44 -19.53
N ASP A 174 8.07 -4.72 -19.87
CA ASP A 174 7.42 -5.31 -21.05
C ASP A 174 5.89 -5.20 -20.95
N LEU A 175 5.34 -5.43 -19.77
CA LEU A 175 3.90 -5.24 -19.53
C LEU A 175 3.50 -3.76 -19.67
N TYR A 176 4.34 -2.83 -19.18
CA TYR A 176 4.10 -1.40 -19.37
C TYR A 176 4.03 -1.04 -20.86
N GLU A 177 4.96 -1.51 -21.67
CA GLU A 177 5.00 -1.26 -23.11
C GLU A 177 3.75 -1.79 -23.84
N LYS A 178 3.28 -2.97 -23.44
CA LYS A 178 2.03 -3.54 -23.98
C LYS A 178 0.80 -2.73 -23.60
N VAL A 179 0.74 -2.24 -22.36
CA VAL A 179 -0.39 -1.42 -21.90
C VAL A 179 -0.36 -0.02 -22.51
N ALA A 180 0.84 0.55 -22.68
CA ALA A 180 1.03 1.87 -23.30
C ALA A 180 0.77 1.87 -24.82
N ASN A 181 1.06 0.77 -25.48
CA ASN A 181 0.90 0.59 -26.92
C ASN A 181 0.09 -0.69 -27.19
N PRO A 182 -1.22 -0.69 -26.92
CA PRO A 182 -2.04 -1.87 -27.18
C PRO A 182 -2.02 -2.20 -28.68
N GLU A 183 -1.70 -3.46 -29.00
CA GLU A 183 -1.84 -3.93 -30.38
C GLU A 183 -3.28 -3.74 -30.82
N PRO A 184 -3.54 -3.31 -32.09
CA PRO A 184 -4.89 -3.20 -32.59
C PRO A 184 -5.54 -4.59 -32.51
N GLU A 185 -6.72 -4.68 -31.89
CA GLU A 185 -7.48 -5.90 -31.81
C GLU A 185 -7.67 -6.44 -33.24
N THR A 186 -7.09 -7.60 -33.54
CA THR A 186 -7.35 -8.30 -34.80
C THR A 186 -8.84 -8.65 -34.80
N PRO A 187 -9.63 -8.14 -35.76
CA PRO A 187 -11.06 -8.43 -35.77
C PRO A 187 -11.27 -9.94 -35.81
N ALA A 188 -12.09 -10.43 -34.87
CA ALA A 188 -12.44 -11.84 -34.79
C ALA A 188 -12.90 -12.32 -36.17
N GLN A 189 -12.22 -13.32 -36.72
CA GLN A 189 -12.64 -13.95 -37.97
C GLN A 189 -14.07 -14.47 -37.79
N PRO A 190 -15.00 -14.15 -38.67
CA PRO A 190 -16.35 -14.70 -38.60
C PRO A 190 -16.28 -16.23 -38.68
N ALA A 191 -16.93 -16.88 -37.71
CA ALA A 191 -17.02 -18.33 -37.68
C ALA A 191 -17.56 -18.85 -39.02
N VAL A 192 -16.74 -19.59 -39.74
CA VAL A 192 -17.16 -20.31 -40.96
C VAL A 192 -18.05 -21.47 -40.48
N ASN A 193 -19.34 -21.34 -40.66
CA ASN A 193 -20.27 -22.45 -40.49
C ASN A 193 -19.97 -23.53 -41.54
N PRO A 194 -19.65 -24.76 -41.14
CA PRO A 194 -19.60 -25.88 -42.08
C PRO A 194 -21.02 -26.25 -42.48
N SER A 195 -21.24 -26.22 -43.79
CA SER A 195 -22.43 -26.72 -44.45
C SER A 195 -22.52 -28.23 -44.37
#